data_6cf7831c9cf78e56c9425ae8edc7f695
#
_entry.id   6cf7831c9cf78e56c9425ae8edc7f695
#
_cell.length_a   1.000
_cell.length_b   1.000
_cell.length_c   1.000
_cell.angle_alpha   90.00
_cell.angle_beta   90.00
_cell.angle_gamma   90.00
#
_symmetry.space_group_name_H-M   'P 1'
#
loop_
_entity.id
_entity.type
_entity.pdbx_description
1 polymer ?
#
loop_
_entity_poly.entity_id
_entity_poly.type
_entity_poly.pdbx_seq_one_letter_code
_entity_poly.pdbx_strand_id
1 'polypeptide(L)'
;MKNILKIEDLHVSVDGKEILKGVNLEVGEGEIHAIMGPNGTGKSTLAYAIMGKPNYKITKGKILFKGEDITNLPPFKRARMGIFLGFQYPEEIDGVSLENFLRTSYNSLNGSDVSIIQFRKMLLEKMKILEMDIPFLTRYVNVNFSGGEKKRSEILQMAILKPSLSILDEPDSGLDIDALRIVADGIKKMKEPDMSVIIITHYQRILHYIEPDFVHVIIDGKILLSGGKELAKELEEKGYDWIREANGRKENGRII
;
A
#
# COMPACT_ATOMS: atom_id res chain seq x y z
N MET A 1 -11.84 9.51 16.23
CA MET A 1 -11.67 8.24 15.49
C MET A 1 -10.45 7.53 16.05
N LYS A 2 -10.42 6.20 16.01
CA LYS A 2 -9.27 5.45 16.52
C LYS A 2 -8.23 5.35 15.40
N ASN A 3 -6.99 5.77 15.67
CA ASN A 3 -5.91 5.62 14.70
C ASN A 3 -5.51 4.15 14.60
N ILE A 4 -5.49 3.61 13.37
CA ILE A 4 -5.01 2.26 13.08
C ILE A 4 -3.48 2.25 12.94
N LEU A 5 -2.94 3.31 12.32
CA LEU A 5 -1.50 3.51 12.15
C LEU A 5 -1.11 4.90 12.63
N LYS A 6 -0.04 4.98 13.41
CA LYS A 6 0.59 6.25 13.79
C LYS A 6 2.10 6.13 13.62
N ILE A 7 2.67 7.08 12.91
CA ILE A 7 4.10 7.19 12.65
C ILE A 7 4.58 8.51 13.26
N GLU A 8 5.60 8.44 14.11
CA GLU A 8 6.16 9.57 14.86
C GLU A 8 7.64 9.73 14.53
N ASP A 9 7.99 10.88 13.93
CA ASP A 9 9.37 11.32 13.66
C ASP A 9 10.24 10.20 13.03
N LEU A 10 9.70 9.54 11.99
CA LEU A 10 10.31 8.34 11.40
C LEU A 10 11.47 8.69 10.50
N HIS A 11 12.65 8.19 10.84
CA HIS A 11 13.87 8.23 10.03
C HIS A 11 14.23 6.84 9.56
N VAL A 12 14.51 6.68 8.27
CA VAL A 12 14.85 5.39 7.67
C VAL A 12 16.06 5.52 6.77
N SER A 13 17.01 4.61 6.94
CA SER A 13 18.18 4.49 6.07
C SER A 13 18.13 3.20 5.25
N VAL A 14 18.55 3.29 4.00
CA VAL A 14 18.72 2.17 3.07
C VAL A 14 20.14 2.22 2.54
N ASP A 15 20.87 1.11 2.66
CA ASP A 15 22.27 1.01 2.25
C ASP A 15 23.16 2.16 2.78
N GLY A 16 22.93 2.53 4.04
CA GLY A 16 23.68 3.60 4.72
C GLY A 16 23.26 5.04 4.38
N LYS A 17 22.34 5.22 3.43
CA LYS A 17 21.82 6.55 3.07
C LYS A 17 20.47 6.79 3.74
N GLU A 18 20.33 7.91 4.44
CA GLU A 18 19.05 8.32 5.01
C GLU A 18 18.08 8.76 3.90
N ILE A 19 16.92 8.12 3.85
CA ILE A 19 15.88 8.36 2.85
C ILE A 19 14.68 9.08 3.47
N LEU A 20 14.17 8.58 4.63
CA LEU A 20 13.12 9.28 5.37
C LEU A 20 13.73 10.10 6.49
N LYS A 21 13.24 11.32 6.69
CA LYS A 21 13.87 12.35 7.51
C LYS A 21 12.85 13.00 8.45
N GLY A 22 12.24 12.20 9.33
CA GLY A 22 11.27 12.69 10.31
C GLY A 22 9.83 12.70 9.76
N VAL A 23 9.38 11.58 9.18
CA VAL A 23 8.01 11.42 8.69
C VAL A 23 7.06 11.26 9.86
N ASN A 24 5.97 12.06 9.84
CA ASN A 24 4.81 11.92 10.72
C ASN A 24 3.58 11.60 9.88
N LEU A 25 2.81 10.58 10.26
CA LEU A 25 1.60 10.17 9.56
C LEU A 25 0.63 9.51 10.54
N GLU A 26 -0.63 9.89 10.47
CA GLU A 26 -1.71 9.20 11.17
C GLU A 26 -2.75 8.74 10.17
N VAL A 27 -3.22 7.50 10.34
CA VAL A 27 -4.25 6.87 9.50
C VAL A 27 -5.34 6.36 10.44
N GLY A 28 -6.57 6.83 10.23
CA GLY A 28 -7.74 6.36 10.95
C GLY A 28 -8.26 5.01 10.43
N GLU A 29 -9.05 4.34 11.26
CA GLU A 29 -9.69 3.08 10.90
C GLU A 29 -10.73 3.31 9.78
N GLY A 30 -10.64 2.51 8.70
CA GLY A 30 -11.52 2.59 7.55
C GLY A 30 -11.18 3.68 6.53
N GLU A 31 -10.17 4.53 6.78
CA GLU A 31 -9.80 5.63 5.89
C GLU A 31 -8.96 5.16 4.69
N ILE A 32 -9.03 5.92 3.60
CA ILE A 32 -8.19 5.79 2.41
C ILE A 32 -7.26 6.99 2.34
N HIS A 33 -5.96 6.72 2.42
CA HIS A 33 -4.91 7.73 2.31
C HIS A 33 -4.15 7.56 1.00
N ALA A 34 -3.88 8.66 0.30
CA ALA A 34 -2.96 8.66 -0.84
C ALA A 34 -1.63 9.30 -0.44
N ILE A 35 -0.52 8.65 -0.78
CA ILE A 35 0.83 9.20 -0.64
C ILE A 35 1.37 9.50 -2.02
N MET A 36 1.55 10.77 -2.30
CA MET A 36 2.00 11.28 -3.60
C MET A 36 3.36 11.97 -3.48
N GLY A 37 4.02 12.15 -4.60
CA GLY A 37 5.31 12.84 -4.67
C GLY A 37 6.15 12.37 -5.85
N PRO A 38 7.19 13.11 -6.23
CA PRO A 38 8.12 12.74 -7.29
C PRO A 38 8.81 11.39 -7.03
N ASN A 39 9.39 10.80 -8.08
CA ASN A 39 10.16 9.57 -7.93
C ASN A 39 11.40 9.78 -7.06
N GLY A 40 11.75 8.77 -6.26
CA GLY A 40 12.92 8.82 -5.38
C GLY A 40 12.74 9.62 -4.09
N THR A 41 11.54 10.12 -3.76
CA THR A 41 11.30 10.94 -2.56
C THR A 41 11.07 10.14 -1.27
N GLY A 42 11.00 8.80 -1.35
CA GLY A 42 10.87 7.93 -0.18
C GLY A 42 9.48 7.28 -0.01
N LYS A 43 8.57 7.37 -0.99
CA LYS A 43 7.23 6.76 -0.92
C LYS A 43 7.28 5.25 -0.65
N SER A 44 7.95 4.49 -1.51
CA SER A 44 8.11 3.03 -1.33
C SER A 44 8.95 2.69 -0.11
N THR A 45 9.92 3.55 0.26
CA THR A 45 10.69 3.41 1.50
C THR A 45 9.77 3.44 2.72
N LEU A 46 8.77 4.32 2.72
CA LEU A 46 7.78 4.38 3.80
C LEU A 46 6.96 3.08 3.87
N ALA A 47 6.46 2.57 2.73
CA ALA A 47 5.74 1.31 2.67
C ALA A 47 6.56 0.13 3.22
N TYR A 48 7.81 0.02 2.76
CA TYR A 48 8.71 -1.04 3.20
C TYR A 48 9.11 -0.91 4.68
N ALA A 49 9.28 0.31 5.18
CA ALA A 49 9.54 0.55 6.59
C ALA A 49 8.33 0.15 7.46
N ILE A 50 7.09 0.49 7.04
CA ILE A 50 5.87 0.08 7.74
C ILE A 50 5.73 -1.46 7.73
N MET A 51 6.11 -2.13 6.64
CA MET A 51 6.10 -3.60 6.59
C MET A 51 7.29 -4.26 7.33
N GLY A 52 8.33 -3.50 7.66
CA GLY A 52 9.51 -3.98 8.38
C GLY A 52 10.50 -4.76 7.50
N LYS A 53 10.64 -4.37 6.22
CA LYS A 53 11.60 -5.01 5.30
C LYS A 53 13.04 -4.84 5.83
N PRO A 54 13.85 -5.91 5.96
CA PRO A 54 15.12 -5.88 6.72
C PRO A 54 16.15 -4.84 6.28
N ASN A 55 16.22 -4.52 4.98
CA ASN A 55 17.17 -3.55 4.44
C ASN A 55 16.78 -2.08 4.70
N TYR A 56 15.57 -1.85 5.22
CA TYR A 56 15.03 -0.53 5.54
C TYR A 56 15.17 -0.28 7.04
N LYS A 57 16.32 0.25 7.45
CA LYS A 57 16.66 0.41 8.88
C LYS A 57 16.01 1.67 9.45
N ILE A 58 15.12 1.49 10.41
CA ILE A 58 14.58 2.61 11.20
C ILE A 58 15.69 3.07 12.15
N THR A 59 16.16 4.32 11.99
CA THR A 59 17.25 4.89 12.76
C THR A 59 16.75 5.78 13.89
N LYS A 60 15.52 6.32 13.77
CA LYS A 60 14.83 7.15 14.78
C LYS A 60 13.33 7.11 14.54
N GLY A 61 12.56 7.41 15.58
CA GLY A 61 11.11 7.48 15.53
C GLY A 61 10.43 6.16 15.87
N LYS A 62 9.11 6.12 15.69
CA LYS A 62 8.28 4.96 16.03
C LYS A 62 7.18 4.73 15.01
N ILE A 63 6.78 3.46 14.89
CA ILE A 63 5.59 3.02 14.16
C ILE A 63 4.67 2.30 15.13
N LEU A 64 3.50 2.86 15.36
CA LEU A 64 2.45 2.27 16.19
C LEU A 64 1.33 1.75 15.29
N PHE A 65 0.94 0.49 15.46
CA PHE A 65 -0.18 -0.13 14.76
C PHE A 65 -1.20 -0.65 15.77
N LYS A 66 -2.45 -0.20 15.66
CA LYS A 66 -3.50 -0.46 16.65
C LYS A 66 -3.10 -0.12 18.10
N GLY A 67 -2.22 0.86 18.26
CA GLY A 67 -1.67 1.32 19.54
C GLY A 67 -0.45 0.53 20.03
N GLU A 68 -0.04 -0.53 19.35
CA GLU A 68 1.15 -1.32 19.70
C GLU A 68 2.38 -0.84 18.91
N ASP A 69 3.55 -0.77 19.55
CA ASP A 69 4.82 -0.41 18.92
C ASP A 69 5.32 -1.60 18.09
N ILE A 70 5.30 -1.43 16.77
CA ILE A 70 5.76 -2.43 15.81
C ILE A 70 7.14 -2.12 15.21
N THR A 71 7.80 -1.05 15.68
CA THR A 71 9.04 -0.51 15.09
C THR A 71 10.10 -1.58 14.84
N ASN A 72 10.27 -2.52 15.76
CA ASN A 72 11.27 -3.58 15.69
C ASN A 72 10.70 -4.96 15.35
N LEU A 73 9.41 -5.06 15.01
CA LEU A 73 8.80 -6.33 14.68
C LEU A 73 9.17 -6.77 13.25
N PRO A 74 9.46 -8.05 13.02
CA PRO A 74 9.73 -8.58 11.68
C PRO A 74 8.46 -8.61 10.82
N PRO A 75 8.58 -8.65 9.46
CA PRO A 75 7.46 -8.57 8.53
C PRO A 75 6.34 -9.58 8.81
N PHE A 76 6.68 -10.83 9.11
CA PHE A 76 5.67 -11.87 9.35
C PHE A 76 4.80 -11.62 10.59
N LYS A 77 5.35 -10.96 11.63
CA LYS A 77 4.56 -10.55 12.80
C LYS A 77 3.60 -9.42 12.44
N ARG A 78 4.09 -8.42 11.68
CA ARG A 78 3.26 -7.31 11.21
C ARG A 78 2.13 -7.80 10.29
N ALA A 79 2.42 -8.76 9.40
CA ALA A 79 1.40 -9.40 8.58
C ALA A 79 0.32 -10.11 9.42
N ARG A 80 0.72 -10.85 10.47
CA ARG A 80 -0.22 -11.50 11.41
C ARG A 80 -1.07 -10.51 12.21
N MET A 81 -0.57 -9.31 12.45
CA MET A 81 -1.35 -8.23 13.07
C MET A 81 -2.38 -7.60 12.12
N GLY A 82 -2.28 -7.89 10.83
CA GLY A 82 -3.21 -7.44 9.80
C GLY A 82 -2.67 -6.32 8.89
N ILE A 83 -1.36 -6.24 8.68
CA ILE A 83 -0.75 -5.34 7.69
C ILE A 83 -0.47 -6.13 6.41
N PHE A 84 -0.90 -5.60 5.27
CA PHE A 84 -0.65 -6.13 3.93
C PHE A 84 0.11 -5.11 3.10
N LEU A 85 1.06 -5.59 2.28
CA LEU A 85 1.79 -4.80 1.32
C LEU A 85 1.65 -5.38 -0.08
N GLY A 86 1.01 -4.63 -0.99
CA GLY A 86 1.09 -4.85 -2.42
C GLY A 86 2.34 -4.17 -2.98
N PHE A 87 3.16 -4.95 -3.67
CA PHE A 87 4.47 -4.49 -4.15
C PHE A 87 4.35 -3.74 -5.48
N GLN A 88 5.24 -2.77 -5.70
CA GLN A 88 5.38 -2.15 -7.02
C GLN A 88 5.71 -3.21 -8.09
N TYR A 89 6.64 -4.11 -7.77
CA TYR A 89 7.04 -5.25 -8.61
C TYR A 89 6.83 -6.55 -7.83
N PRO A 90 5.68 -7.23 -8.03
CA PRO A 90 5.40 -8.50 -7.36
C PRO A 90 6.38 -9.59 -7.78
N GLU A 91 6.99 -10.24 -6.78
CA GLU A 91 7.95 -11.32 -6.98
C GLU A 91 7.29 -12.57 -7.59
N GLU A 92 8.04 -13.28 -8.42
CA GLU A 92 7.63 -14.56 -9.00
C GLU A 92 8.01 -15.71 -8.07
N ILE A 93 7.08 -16.64 -7.82
CA ILE A 93 7.31 -17.82 -6.98
C ILE A 93 7.08 -19.06 -7.84
N ASP A 94 8.17 -19.59 -8.40
CA ASP A 94 8.09 -20.79 -9.23
C ASP A 94 7.75 -22.03 -8.39
N GLY A 95 7.00 -22.95 -8.99
CA GLY A 95 6.58 -24.19 -8.35
C GLY A 95 5.42 -24.05 -7.33
N VAL A 96 4.95 -22.85 -7.02
CA VAL A 96 3.85 -22.62 -6.07
C VAL A 96 2.65 -22.04 -6.80
N SER A 97 1.55 -22.82 -6.91
CA SER A 97 0.33 -22.31 -7.54
C SER A 97 -0.34 -21.21 -6.71
N LEU A 98 -1.03 -20.28 -7.39
CA LEU A 98 -1.73 -19.17 -6.75
C LEU A 98 -2.74 -19.65 -5.70
N GLU A 99 -3.50 -20.73 -6.01
CA GLU A 99 -4.47 -21.30 -5.07
C GLU A 99 -3.78 -21.83 -3.80
N ASN A 100 -2.68 -22.58 -3.94
CA ASN A 100 -1.94 -23.12 -2.79
C ASN A 100 -1.29 -22.01 -1.96
N PHE A 101 -0.70 -21.01 -2.61
CA PHE A 101 -0.12 -19.85 -1.94
C PHE A 101 -1.16 -19.12 -1.09
N LEU A 102 -2.31 -18.79 -1.68
CA LEU A 102 -3.38 -18.08 -0.99
C LEU A 102 -3.99 -18.88 0.15
N ARG A 103 -4.23 -20.20 -0.05
CA ARG A 103 -4.78 -21.06 1.00
C ARG A 103 -3.82 -21.20 2.18
N THR A 104 -2.53 -21.42 1.91
CA THR A 104 -1.50 -21.53 2.94
C THR A 104 -1.38 -20.23 3.73
N SER A 105 -1.37 -19.09 3.05
CA SER A 105 -1.33 -17.78 3.68
C SER A 105 -2.57 -17.53 4.54
N TYR A 106 -3.76 -17.82 4.02
CA TYR A 106 -5.03 -17.71 4.75
C TYR A 106 -5.05 -18.56 6.03
N ASN A 107 -4.67 -19.82 5.93
CA ASN A 107 -4.59 -20.73 7.08
C ASN A 107 -3.58 -20.25 8.13
N SER A 108 -2.42 -19.76 7.68
CA SER A 108 -1.38 -19.24 8.58
C SER A 108 -1.85 -18.01 9.39
N LEU A 109 -2.73 -17.18 8.83
CA LEU A 109 -3.27 -16.01 9.51
C LEU A 109 -4.42 -16.38 10.46
N ASN A 110 -5.28 -17.33 10.06
CA ASN A 110 -6.47 -17.69 10.83
C ASN A 110 -6.22 -18.78 11.88
N GLY A 111 -5.04 -19.42 11.89
CA GLY A 111 -4.69 -20.46 12.84
C GLY A 111 -5.50 -21.76 12.69
N SER A 112 -6.21 -21.96 11.58
CA SER A 112 -7.04 -23.13 11.30
C SER A 112 -7.03 -23.45 9.81
N ASP A 113 -7.14 -24.76 9.50
CA ASP A 113 -7.21 -25.21 8.12
C ASP A 113 -8.63 -25.10 7.58
N VAL A 114 -8.80 -24.22 6.59
CA VAL A 114 -10.03 -24.14 5.81
C VAL A 114 -10.09 -25.33 4.84
N SER A 115 -11.27 -25.94 4.65
CA SER A 115 -11.44 -27.00 3.65
C SER A 115 -11.19 -26.47 2.25
N ILE A 116 -10.61 -27.31 1.38
CA ILE A 116 -10.29 -26.92 -0.01
C ILE A 116 -11.55 -26.44 -0.74
N ILE A 117 -12.69 -27.11 -0.53
CA ILE A 117 -13.95 -26.76 -1.22
C ILE A 117 -14.45 -25.38 -0.76
N GLN A 118 -14.44 -25.12 0.54
CA GLN A 118 -14.87 -23.81 1.08
C GLN A 118 -13.96 -22.69 0.63
N PHE A 119 -12.63 -22.91 0.69
CA PHE A 119 -11.65 -21.93 0.24
C PHE A 119 -11.81 -21.62 -1.22
N ARG A 120 -11.94 -22.65 -2.08
CA ARG A 120 -12.12 -22.47 -3.52
C ARG A 120 -13.40 -21.72 -3.86
N LYS A 121 -14.51 -21.96 -3.16
CA LYS A 121 -15.74 -21.17 -3.33
C LYS A 121 -15.50 -19.68 -3.04
N MET A 122 -14.89 -19.35 -1.91
CA MET A 122 -14.54 -17.98 -1.53
C MET A 122 -13.63 -17.32 -2.56
N LEU A 123 -12.64 -18.07 -3.06
CA LEU A 123 -11.68 -17.58 -4.05
C LEU A 123 -12.35 -17.25 -5.38
N LEU A 124 -13.22 -18.13 -5.89
CA LEU A 124 -13.94 -17.92 -7.14
C LEU A 124 -14.91 -16.72 -7.08
N GLU A 125 -15.53 -16.47 -5.94
CA GLU A 125 -16.37 -15.27 -5.74
C GLU A 125 -15.55 -13.97 -5.87
N LYS A 126 -14.35 -13.91 -5.31
CA LYS A 126 -13.47 -12.75 -5.41
C LYS A 126 -12.87 -12.59 -6.81
N MET A 127 -12.50 -13.69 -7.45
CA MET A 127 -11.96 -13.67 -8.82
C MET A 127 -12.94 -13.07 -9.84
N LYS A 128 -14.24 -13.32 -9.71
CA LYS A 128 -15.26 -12.72 -10.59
C LYS A 128 -15.24 -11.20 -10.56
N ILE A 129 -15.01 -10.60 -9.38
CA ILE A 129 -14.95 -9.14 -9.24
C ILE A 129 -13.74 -8.56 -9.97
N LEU A 130 -12.63 -9.34 -10.03
CA LEU A 130 -11.38 -8.96 -10.67
C LEU A 130 -11.27 -9.42 -12.12
N GLU A 131 -12.34 -9.98 -12.68
CA GLU A 131 -12.35 -10.53 -14.04
C GLU A 131 -11.17 -11.48 -14.29
N MET A 132 -10.91 -12.37 -13.31
CA MET A 132 -9.85 -13.38 -13.38
C MET A 132 -10.44 -14.74 -13.72
N ASP A 133 -9.83 -15.41 -14.70
CA ASP A 133 -10.26 -16.73 -15.15
C ASP A 133 -9.77 -17.85 -14.20
N ILE A 134 -10.55 -18.95 -14.12
CA ILE A 134 -10.24 -20.11 -13.27
C ILE A 134 -8.83 -20.68 -13.50
N PRO A 135 -8.29 -20.79 -14.72
CA PRO A 135 -6.93 -21.30 -14.97
C PRO A 135 -5.83 -20.55 -14.22
N PHE A 136 -6.06 -19.29 -13.79
CA PHE A 136 -5.10 -18.57 -12.94
C PHE A 136 -4.75 -19.29 -11.64
N LEU A 137 -5.69 -20.05 -11.08
CA LEU A 137 -5.50 -20.74 -9.81
C LEU A 137 -4.38 -21.78 -9.84
N THR A 138 -4.14 -22.39 -11.00
CA THR A 138 -3.12 -23.43 -11.19
C THR A 138 -1.79 -22.88 -11.67
N ARG A 139 -1.75 -21.61 -12.13
CA ARG A 139 -0.50 -20.96 -12.54
C ARG A 139 0.35 -20.62 -11.30
N TYR A 140 1.66 -20.66 -11.46
CA TYR A 140 2.59 -20.26 -10.40
C TYR A 140 2.48 -18.76 -10.13
N VAL A 141 2.63 -18.39 -8.87
CA VAL A 141 2.44 -16.99 -8.40
C VAL A 141 3.30 -16.03 -9.23
N ASN A 142 2.64 -15.15 -9.95
CA ASN A 142 3.21 -14.10 -10.78
C ASN A 142 4.11 -14.56 -11.95
N VAL A 143 4.38 -15.86 -12.12
CA VAL A 143 5.22 -16.39 -13.20
C VAL A 143 4.51 -16.23 -14.53
N ASN A 144 5.14 -15.50 -15.46
CA ASN A 144 4.58 -15.15 -16.77
C ASN A 144 3.21 -14.45 -16.69
N PHE A 145 2.93 -13.72 -15.62
CA PHE A 145 1.77 -12.84 -15.53
C PHE A 145 2.09 -11.51 -16.23
N SER A 146 1.13 -10.97 -16.98
CA SER A 146 1.18 -9.59 -17.45
C SER A 146 1.13 -8.62 -16.27
N GLY A 147 1.47 -7.35 -16.49
CA GLY A 147 1.38 -6.32 -15.43
C GLY A 147 0.00 -6.25 -14.79
N GLY A 148 -1.06 -6.23 -15.62
CA GLY A 148 -2.45 -6.22 -15.14
C GLY A 148 -2.83 -7.49 -14.36
N GLU A 149 -2.36 -8.66 -14.80
CA GLU A 149 -2.58 -9.93 -14.11
C GLU A 149 -1.88 -9.95 -12.74
N LYS A 150 -0.64 -9.44 -12.65
CA LYS A 150 0.10 -9.31 -11.37
C LYS A 150 -0.65 -8.42 -10.39
N LYS A 151 -1.13 -7.26 -10.84
CA LYS A 151 -1.88 -6.34 -9.97
C LYS A 151 -3.24 -6.90 -9.54
N ARG A 152 -3.99 -7.54 -10.44
CA ARG A 152 -5.23 -8.25 -10.06
C ARG A 152 -4.97 -9.37 -9.06
N SER A 153 -3.87 -10.11 -9.22
CA SER A 153 -3.44 -11.14 -8.26
C SER A 153 -3.15 -10.55 -6.86
N GLU A 154 -2.52 -9.38 -6.77
CA GLU A 154 -2.29 -8.70 -5.49
C GLU A 154 -3.61 -8.25 -4.82
N ILE A 155 -4.55 -7.70 -5.59
CA ILE A 155 -5.86 -7.33 -5.04
C ILE A 155 -6.65 -8.56 -4.61
N LEU A 156 -6.51 -9.69 -5.31
CA LEU A 156 -7.08 -10.96 -4.87
C LEU A 156 -6.47 -11.42 -3.54
N GLN A 157 -5.15 -11.29 -3.36
CA GLN A 157 -4.48 -11.58 -2.09
C GLN A 157 -5.04 -10.70 -0.97
N MET A 158 -5.13 -9.40 -1.17
CA MET A 158 -5.74 -8.46 -0.22
C MET A 158 -7.17 -8.89 0.17
N ALA A 159 -8.00 -9.24 -0.83
CA ALA A 159 -9.38 -9.63 -0.61
C ALA A 159 -9.55 -10.95 0.17
N ILE A 160 -8.62 -11.89 0.02
CA ILE A 160 -8.61 -13.18 0.70
C ILE A 160 -8.06 -13.05 2.12
N LEU A 161 -6.99 -12.29 2.30
CA LEU A 161 -6.29 -12.15 3.59
C LEU A 161 -6.97 -11.16 4.53
N LYS A 162 -7.84 -10.27 4.02
CA LYS A 162 -8.63 -9.28 4.76
C LYS A 162 -7.81 -8.53 5.83
N PRO A 163 -6.75 -7.83 5.43
CA PRO A 163 -5.94 -7.08 6.37
C PRO A 163 -6.71 -5.91 6.96
N SER A 164 -6.29 -5.44 8.13
CA SER A 164 -6.83 -4.21 8.72
C SER A 164 -6.21 -2.96 8.07
N LEU A 165 -4.97 -3.08 7.55
CA LEU A 165 -4.28 -2.03 6.81
C LEU A 165 -3.67 -2.62 5.55
N SER A 166 -4.08 -2.12 4.39
CA SER A 166 -3.47 -2.42 3.09
C SER A 166 -2.62 -1.26 2.62
N ILE A 167 -1.37 -1.52 2.27
CA ILE A 167 -0.47 -0.56 1.63
C ILE A 167 -0.27 -1.03 0.20
N LEU A 168 -0.65 -0.23 -0.79
CA LEU A 168 -0.57 -0.57 -2.20
C LEU A 168 0.44 0.36 -2.87
N ASP A 169 1.60 -0.19 -3.24
CA ASP A 169 2.70 0.58 -3.84
C ASP A 169 2.57 0.56 -5.37
N GLU A 170 2.21 1.70 -5.95
CA GLU A 170 1.97 1.91 -7.37
C GLU A 170 1.06 0.83 -8.00
N PRO A 171 -0.17 0.65 -7.48
CA PRO A 171 -1.08 -0.37 -8.00
C PRO A 171 -1.56 -0.08 -9.43
N ASP A 172 -1.32 1.11 -9.94
CA ASP A 172 -1.67 1.62 -11.26
C ASP A 172 -0.51 1.59 -12.27
N SER A 173 0.70 1.23 -11.83
CA SER A 173 1.88 1.25 -12.68
C SER A 173 1.81 0.21 -13.80
N GLY A 174 2.04 0.66 -15.04
CA GLY A 174 2.07 -0.21 -16.23
C GLY A 174 0.70 -0.74 -16.68
N LEU A 175 -0.41 -0.21 -16.15
CA LEU A 175 -1.75 -0.60 -16.52
C LEU A 175 -2.31 0.28 -17.65
N ASP A 176 -3.03 -0.34 -18.58
CA ASP A 176 -3.96 0.37 -19.48
C ASP A 176 -5.21 0.83 -18.71
N ILE A 177 -6.08 1.58 -19.39
CA ILE A 177 -7.26 2.19 -18.77
C ILE A 177 -8.23 1.13 -18.24
N ASP A 178 -8.42 0.03 -18.96
CA ASP A 178 -9.37 -1.02 -18.58
C ASP A 178 -8.86 -1.83 -17.39
N ALA A 179 -7.59 -2.23 -17.40
CA ALA A 179 -6.95 -2.91 -16.27
C ALA A 179 -6.92 -2.02 -15.02
N LEU A 180 -6.65 -0.72 -15.17
CA LEU A 180 -6.69 0.25 -14.08
C LEU A 180 -8.08 0.32 -13.43
N ARG A 181 -9.14 0.38 -14.25
CA ARG A 181 -10.52 0.40 -13.77
C ARG A 181 -10.86 -0.87 -12.98
N ILE A 182 -10.49 -2.06 -13.51
CA ILE A 182 -10.74 -3.34 -12.83
C ILE A 182 -10.03 -3.39 -11.47
N VAL A 183 -8.77 -2.96 -11.41
CA VAL A 183 -7.98 -2.91 -10.16
C VAL A 183 -8.61 -1.94 -9.16
N ALA A 184 -8.94 -0.72 -9.59
CA ALA A 184 -9.55 0.29 -8.73
C ALA A 184 -10.93 -0.15 -8.20
N ASP A 185 -11.78 -0.69 -9.06
CA ASP A 185 -13.08 -1.26 -8.68
C ASP A 185 -12.91 -2.45 -7.73
N GLY A 186 -11.90 -3.29 -7.97
CA GLY A 186 -11.54 -4.40 -7.09
C GLY A 186 -11.20 -3.89 -5.68
N ILE A 187 -10.32 -2.90 -5.54
CA ILE A 187 -9.96 -2.29 -4.26
C ILE A 187 -11.21 -1.78 -3.54
N LYS A 188 -12.07 -1.01 -4.23
CA LYS A 188 -13.30 -0.45 -3.64
C LYS A 188 -14.28 -1.53 -3.17
N LYS A 189 -14.54 -2.54 -4.00
CA LYS A 189 -15.52 -3.61 -3.70
C LYS A 189 -15.03 -4.60 -2.66
N MET A 190 -13.72 -4.72 -2.49
CA MET A 190 -13.10 -5.69 -1.57
C MET A 190 -12.64 -5.06 -0.26
N LYS A 191 -12.59 -3.72 -0.19
CA LYS A 191 -12.32 -2.99 1.05
C LYS A 191 -13.49 -3.22 2.01
N GLU A 192 -13.20 -3.84 3.16
CA GLU A 192 -14.14 -3.94 4.26
C GLU A 192 -14.27 -2.57 4.97
N PRO A 193 -15.37 -2.28 5.68
CA PRO A 193 -15.59 -0.96 6.29
C PRO A 193 -14.51 -0.52 7.28
N ASP A 194 -13.91 -1.46 8.00
CA ASP A 194 -12.85 -1.25 8.99
C ASP A 194 -11.43 -1.37 8.40
N MET A 195 -11.30 -1.76 7.12
CA MET A 195 -10.03 -1.84 6.43
C MET A 195 -9.58 -0.43 6.01
N SER A 196 -8.40 -0.03 6.46
CA SER A 196 -7.75 1.19 5.99
C SER A 196 -6.83 0.89 4.80
N VAL A 197 -6.69 1.84 3.89
CA VAL A 197 -5.87 1.67 2.69
C VAL A 197 -4.93 2.85 2.53
N ILE A 198 -3.65 2.57 2.31
CA ILE A 198 -2.66 3.56 1.87
C ILE A 198 -2.34 3.25 0.41
N ILE A 199 -2.61 4.18 -0.49
CA ILE A 199 -2.26 4.09 -1.91
C ILE A 199 -1.05 4.97 -2.15
N ILE A 200 0.06 4.39 -2.57
CA ILE A 200 1.23 5.13 -3.03
C ILE A 200 1.15 5.23 -4.53
N THR A 201 1.11 6.43 -5.07
CA THR A 201 1.12 6.65 -6.51
C THR A 201 1.75 8.01 -6.85
N HIS A 202 2.31 8.10 -8.03
CA HIS A 202 2.74 9.37 -8.62
C HIS A 202 1.79 9.86 -9.70
N TYR A 203 0.74 9.07 -10.00
CA TYR A 203 -0.31 9.41 -10.96
C TYR A 203 -1.66 9.55 -10.26
N GLN A 204 -2.45 10.48 -10.72
CA GLN A 204 -3.80 10.69 -10.19
C GLN A 204 -4.83 9.74 -10.77
N ARG A 205 -4.52 9.07 -11.89
CA ARG A 205 -5.49 8.25 -12.63
C ARG A 205 -6.25 7.27 -11.74
N ILE A 206 -5.57 6.60 -10.81
CA ILE A 206 -6.24 5.69 -9.88
C ILE A 206 -7.11 6.43 -8.86
N LEU A 207 -6.70 7.65 -8.45
CA LEU A 207 -7.43 8.46 -7.47
C LEU A 207 -8.74 9.04 -8.03
N HIS A 208 -8.92 9.08 -9.35
CA HIS A 208 -10.21 9.40 -9.96
C HIS A 208 -11.24 8.28 -9.76
N TYR A 209 -10.78 7.03 -9.63
CA TYR A 209 -11.64 5.88 -9.35
C TYR A 209 -11.78 5.63 -7.84
N ILE A 210 -10.71 5.86 -7.06
CA ILE A 210 -10.67 5.65 -5.61
C ILE A 210 -10.45 7.01 -4.96
N GLU A 211 -11.54 7.65 -4.52
CA GLU A 211 -11.44 8.93 -3.83
C GLU A 211 -10.78 8.74 -2.45
N PRO A 212 -9.59 9.31 -2.19
CA PRO A 212 -8.99 9.23 -0.87
C PRO A 212 -9.65 10.22 0.10
N ASP A 213 -9.67 9.88 1.38
CA ASP A 213 -10.06 10.79 2.45
C ASP A 213 -8.96 11.84 2.69
N PHE A 214 -7.69 11.42 2.59
CA PHE A 214 -6.52 12.28 2.78
C PHE A 214 -5.47 12.03 1.70
N VAL A 215 -4.77 13.11 1.34
CA VAL A 215 -3.62 13.10 0.42
C VAL A 215 -2.42 13.69 1.14
N HIS A 216 -1.30 12.99 1.08
CA HIS A 216 -0.02 13.40 1.68
C HIS A 216 1.04 13.53 0.61
N VAL A 217 1.76 14.64 0.60
CA VAL A 217 2.85 14.87 -0.37
C VAL A 217 4.19 14.66 0.31
N ILE A 218 4.93 13.65 -0.17
CA ILE A 218 6.27 13.36 0.31
C ILE A 218 7.31 13.91 -0.67
N ILE A 219 8.22 14.75 -0.17
CA ILE A 219 9.33 15.33 -0.92
C ILE A 219 10.57 15.25 -0.04
N ASP A 220 11.69 14.82 -0.61
CA ASP A 220 13.00 14.72 0.05
C ASP A 220 12.96 13.99 1.41
N GLY A 221 12.12 12.96 1.52
CA GLY A 221 11.98 12.12 2.71
C GLY A 221 11.12 12.71 3.83
N LYS A 222 10.36 13.78 3.57
CA LYS A 222 9.44 14.41 4.53
C LYS A 222 8.05 14.55 3.95
N ILE A 223 7.00 14.41 4.75
CA ILE A 223 5.65 14.84 4.36
C ILE A 223 5.59 16.36 4.53
N LEU A 224 5.54 17.08 3.41
CA LEU A 224 5.54 18.55 3.41
C LEU A 224 4.15 19.17 3.41
N LEU A 225 3.16 18.43 2.88
CA LEU A 225 1.78 18.90 2.79
C LEU A 225 0.83 17.72 2.97
N SER A 226 -0.28 17.97 3.66
CA SER A 226 -1.40 17.04 3.77
C SER A 226 -2.69 17.81 3.58
N GLY A 227 -3.66 17.18 2.91
CA GLY A 227 -4.96 17.78 2.62
C GLY A 227 -6.01 16.72 2.29
N GLY A 228 -7.22 17.16 1.91
CA GLY A 228 -8.28 16.30 1.39
C GLY A 228 -8.06 15.90 -0.08
N LYS A 229 -9.06 15.27 -0.67
CA LYS A 229 -9.02 14.79 -2.06
C LYS A 229 -8.75 15.89 -3.10
N GLU A 230 -9.07 17.14 -2.78
CA GLU A 230 -8.83 18.30 -3.65
C GLU A 230 -7.35 18.53 -3.92
N LEU A 231 -6.49 18.18 -2.94
CA LEU A 231 -5.04 18.32 -3.07
C LEU A 231 -4.51 17.47 -4.25
N ALA A 232 -5.09 16.31 -4.51
CA ALA A 232 -4.72 15.48 -5.65
C ALA A 232 -4.90 16.22 -6.98
N LYS A 233 -6.03 16.94 -7.17
CA LYS A 233 -6.30 17.73 -8.38
C LYS A 233 -5.33 18.91 -8.50
N GLU A 234 -5.06 19.58 -7.38
CA GLU A 234 -4.12 20.70 -7.37
C GLU A 234 -2.71 20.27 -7.76
N LEU A 235 -2.28 19.06 -7.35
CA LEU A 235 -0.99 18.48 -7.77
C LEU A 235 -0.95 18.15 -9.26
N GLU A 236 -2.06 17.74 -9.87
CA GLU A 236 -2.14 17.49 -11.31
C GLU A 236 -1.98 18.78 -12.12
N GLU A 237 -2.63 19.84 -11.66
CA GLU A 237 -2.62 21.12 -12.36
C GLU A 237 -1.29 21.86 -12.20
N LYS A 238 -0.70 21.85 -11.00
CA LYS A 238 0.44 22.71 -10.62
C LYS A 238 1.78 21.97 -10.48
N GLY A 239 1.76 20.62 -10.47
CA GLY A 239 2.95 19.82 -10.16
C GLY A 239 3.37 19.94 -8.69
N TYR A 240 4.65 19.69 -8.39
CA TYR A 240 5.18 19.67 -7.02
C TYR A 240 6.07 20.87 -6.66
N ASP A 241 6.47 21.70 -7.62
CA ASP A 241 7.50 22.74 -7.43
C ASP A 241 7.04 23.85 -6.48
N TRP A 242 5.77 24.24 -6.54
CA TRP A 242 5.21 25.24 -5.63
C TRP A 242 5.27 24.83 -4.15
N ILE A 243 5.20 23.51 -3.85
CA ILE A 243 5.33 22.99 -2.48
C ILE A 243 6.77 23.13 -1.98
N ARG A 244 7.76 22.84 -2.87
CA ARG A 244 9.18 23.03 -2.56
C ARG A 244 9.50 24.48 -2.27
N GLU A 245 9.01 25.40 -3.12
CA GLU A 245 9.21 26.84 -2.95
C GLU A 245 8.59 27.36 -1.65
N ALA A 246 7.36 26.98 -1.35
CA ALA A 246 6.68 27.37 -0.13
C ALA A 246 7.41 26.87 1.13
N ASN A 247 8.00 25.68 1.10
CA ASN A 247 8.74 25.10 2.21
C ASN A 247 10.14 25.72 2.36
N GLY A 248 10.85 25.97 1.26
CA GLY A 248 12.15 26.66 1.27
C GLY A 248 12.05 28.11 1.79
N ARG A 249 10.90 28.77 1.58
CA ARG A 249 10.62 30.10 2.18
C ARG A 249 10.40 30.03 3.69
N LYS A 250 9.78 28.97 4.19
CA LYS A 250 9.59 28.73 5.64
C LYS A 250 10.91 28.44 6.36
N GLU A 251 11.77 27.61 5.77
CA GLU A 251 13.09 27.28 6.33
C GLU A 251 14.05 28.48 6.35
N ASN A 252 13.92 29.42 5.41
CA ASN A 252 14.74 30.64 5.32
C ASN A 252 14.20 31.84 6.13
N GLY A 253 13.18 31.63 6.99
CA GLY A 253 12.68 32.69 7.90
C GLY A 253 11.94 33.85 7.23
N ARG A 254 11.54 33.73 5.96
CA ARG A 254 10.69 34.70 5.27
C ARG A 254 9.23 34.28 5.39
N ILE A 255 8.60 34.69 6.49
CA ILE A 255 7.14 34.70 6.60
C ILE A 255 6.64 35.83 5.67
N ILE A 256 5.81 35.49 4.71
CA ILE A 256 4.98 36.47 3.97
C ILE A 256 3.64 36.56 4.70
#